data_e6e297d6b14b1c62311625fe44b1ae86
#
_entry.id   e6e297d6b14b1c62311625fe44b1ae86
#
_cell.length_a   1.000
_cell.length_b   1.000
_cell.length_c   1.000
_cell.angle_alpha   90.00
_cell.angle_beta   90.00
_cell.angle_gamma   90.00
#
_symmetry.space_group_name_H-M   'P 1'
#
loop_
_entity.id
_entity.type
_entity.pdbx_description
1 polymer ?
#
loop_
_entity_poly.entity_id
_entity_poly.type
_entity_poly.pdbx_seq_one_letter_code
_entity_poly.pdbx_strand_id
1 'polypeptide(L)'
;EAPAPNPYEKPAYTLDQIREFKEKEDTSQLLFVVEQYIGKPLTPTEMKTILFFTDRLHFSEDLIDYLIQYCVEKGKKDFRYIEKVAVSWAEEGITSPKQAARAARKYDKTVYDIMKALGKSSNPTKAEADYVIKWTKAFSFTQDIILEACERTVMATDKHRFEYADSILNNWHKNEVHHKADILKLDDAYSQSRQTSAKSVRNTTASFNQMMRSTYDFDALEKEIISN
;
A
#
# COMPACT_ATOMS: atom_id res chain seq x y z
N GLU A 1 11.89 24.49 -15.27
CA GLU A 1 10.41 24.34 -15.29
C GLU A 1 9.96 23.90 -13.91
N ALA A 2 9.07 24.67 -13.29
CA ALA A 2 8.46 24.26 -12.02
C ALA A 2 7.62 22.99 -12.27
N PRO A 3 7.68 21.98 -11.38
CA PRO A 3 6.86 20.78 -11.53
C PRO A 3 5.38 21.18 -11.60
N ALA A 4 4.64 20.56 -12.50
CA ALA A 4 3.21 20.81 -12.64
C ALA A 4 2.52 20.63 -11.26
N PRO A 5 1.61 21.53 -10.85
CA PRO A 5 0.95 21.44 -9.56
C PRO A 5 0.21 20.11 -9.46
N ASN A 6 0.40 19.41 -8.35
CA ASN A 6 -0.27 18.13 -8.11
C ASN A 6 -1.79 18.37 -8.05
N PRO A 7 -2.60 17.82 -8.96
CA PRO A 7 -4.05 18.04 -8.99
C PRO A 7 -4.76 17.56 -7.71
N TYR A 8 -4.13 16.69 -6.94
CA TYR A 8 -4.66 16.13 -5.71
C TYR A 8 -4.11 16.82 -4.44
N GLU A 9 -3.45 17.96 -4.59
CA GLU A 9 -2.99 18.75 -3.46
C GLU A 9 -4.11 19.63 -2.92
N LYS A 10 -4.31 19.56 -1.59
CA LYS A 10 -5.34 20.37 -0.91
C LYS A 10 -4.93 21.82 -0.85
N PRO A 11 -5.74 22.74 -1.45
CA PRO A 11 -5.45 24.17 -1.40
C PRO A 11 -5.68 24.77 -0.01
N ALA A 12 -5.15 25.97 0.21
CA ALA A 12 -5.43 26.75 1.39
C ALA A 12 -6.80 27.43 1.28
N TYR A 13 -7.82 26.86 1.91
CA TYR A 13 -9.17 27.46 1.94
C TYR A 13 -9.28 28.55 2.99
N THR A 14 -9.93 29.67 2.63
CA THR A 14 -10.24 30.79 3.54
C THR A 14 -11.44 30.47 4.44
N LEU A 15 -11.64 31.26 5.49
CA LEU A 15 -12.82 31.15 6.35
C LEU A 15 -14.13 31.52 5.64
N ASP A 16 -14.07 32.44 4.69
CA ASP A 16 -15.25 32.84 3.91
C ASP A 16 -15.70 31.75 2.97
N GLN A 17 -14.76 31.03 2.33
CA GLN A 17 -15.07 29.85 1.51
C GLN A 17 -15.71 28.73 2.33
N ILE A 18 -15.27 28.51 3.57
CA ILE A 18 -15.88 27.53 4.47
C ILE A 18 -17.30 27.95 4.85
N ARG A 19 -17.52 29.25 5.12
CA ARG A 19 -18.83 29.76 5.45
C ARG A 19 -19.81 29.62 4.28
N GLU A 20 -19.40 30.03 3.09
CA GLU A 20 -20.20 29.88 1.85
C GLU A 20 -20.51 28.38 1.58
N PHE A 21 -19.52 27.50 1.78
CA PHE A 21 -19.70 26.04 1.63
C PHE A 21 -20.74 25.50 2.62
N LYS A 22 -20.72 25.96 3.87
CA LYS A 22 -21.65 25.53 4.92
C LYS A 22 -23.09 26.05 4.72
N GLU A 23 -23.26 27.20 4.07
CA GLU A 23 -24.57 27.84 3.85
C GLU A 23 -25.36 27.18 2.71
N LYS A 24 -24.75 26.38 1.85
CA LYS A 24 -25.44 25.61 0.82
C LYS A 24 -26.25 24.49 1.48
N GLU A 25 -27.52 24.33 1.09
CA GLU A 25 -28.45 23.37 1.70
C GLU A 25 -27.94 21.93 1.62
N ASP A 26 -27.52 21.49 0.43
CA ASP A 26 -26.97 20.15 0.20
C ASP A 26 -25.72 19.88 1.06
N THR A 27 -24.82 20.86 1.10
CA THR A 27 -23.59 20.75 1.91
C THR A 27 -23.87 20.71 3.42
N SER A 28 -24.85 21.49 3.89
CA SER A 28 -25.25 21.48 5.30
C SER A 28 -25.73 20.10 5.72
N GLN A 29 -26.49 19.42 4.86
CA GLN A 29 -26.97 18.07 5.11
C GLN A 29 -25.80 17.06 5.10
N LEU A 30 -24.89 17.14 4.14
CA LEU A 30 -23.68 16.32 4.08
C LEU A 30 -22.84 16.47 5.36
N LEU A 31 -22.55 17.72 5.78
CA LEU A 31 -21.77 17.97 6.99
C LEU A 31 -22.43 17.39 8.23
N PHE A 32 -23.75 17.51 8.36
CA PHE A 32 -24.50 16.92 9.45
C PHE A 32 -24.36 15.39 9.49
N VAL A 33 -24.50 14.72 8.34
CA VAL A 33 -24.34 13.24 8.25
C VAL A 33 -22.92 12.83 8.62
N VAL A 34 -21.90 13.55 8.15
CA VAL A 34 -20.50 13.29 8.50
C VAL A 34 -20.27 13.44 10.00
N GLU A 35 -20.83 14.46 10.65
CA GLU A 35 -20.75 14.63 12.11
C GLU A 35 -21.36 13.45 12.89
N GLN A 36 -22.47 12.88 12.38
CA GLN A 36 -23.07 11.69 12.98
C GLN A 36 -22.15 10.47 12.92
N TYR A 37 -21.49 10.22 11.78
CA TYR A 37 -20.54 9.11 11.67
C TYR A 37 -19.28 9.32 12.51
N ILE A 38 -18.73 10.51 12.53
CA ILE A 38 -17.53 10.85 13.30
C ILE A 38 -17.84 10.86 14.80
N GLY A 39 -19.07 11.26 15.19
CA GLY A 39 -19.56 11.33 16.56
C GLY A 39 -19.18 12.60 17.30
N LYS A 40 -18.83 13.67 16.57
CA LYS A 40 -18.54 15.03 17.10
C LYS A 40 -18.75 16.09 16.03
N PRO A 41 -18.96 17.38 16.43
CA PRO A 41 -18.94 18.49 15.50
C PRO A 41 -17.60 18.57 14.75
N LEU A 42 -17.67 18.94 13.46
CA LEU A 42 -16.49 19.13 12.62
C LEU A 42 -15.75 20.42 12.95
N THR A 43 -14.45 20.31 13.08
CA THR A 43 -13.57 21.48 13.18
C THR A 43 -13.44 22.20 11.83
N PRO A 44 -13.05 23.48 11.80
CA PRO A 44 -12.81 24.19 10.53
C PRO A 44 -11.82 23.48 9.61
N THR A 45 -10.80 22.82 10.17
CA THR A 45 -9.83 22.03 9.40
C THR A 45 -10.45 20.79 8.76
N GLU A 46 -11.34 20.10 9.47
CA GLU A 46 -12.07 18.94 8.95
C GLU A 46 -13.08 19.37 7.87
N MET A 47 -13.76 20.51 8.04
CA MET A 47 -14.62 21.08 7.00
C MET A 47 -13.84 21.44 5.73
N LYS A 48 -12.62 21.99 5.84
CA LYS A 48 -11.73 22.21 4.69
C LYS A 48 -11.41 20.93 3.94
N THR A 49 -11.30 19.82 4.65
CA THR A 49 -11.05 18.52 4.01
C THR A 49 -12.29 18.04 3.24
N ILE A 50 -13.49 18.23 3.77
CA ILE A 50 -14.73 17.92 3.02
C ILE A 50 -14.89 18.85 1.79
N LEU A 51 -14.62 20.14 1.95
CA LEU A 51 -14.61 21.07 0.83
C LEU A 51 -13.60 20.67 -0.26
N PHE A 52 -12.41 20.20 0.13
CA PHE A 52 -11.43 19.67 -0.80
C PHE A 52 -11.96 18.46 -1.61
N PHE A 53 -12.74 17.57 -1.00
CA PHE A 53 -13.33 16.43 -1.70
C PHE A 53 -14.33 16.84 -2.77
N THR A 54 -15.12 17.87 -2.52
CA THR A 54 -16.09 18.41 -3.50
C THR A 54 -15.44 19.28 -4.55
N ASP A 55 -14.57 20.21 -4.14
CA ASP A 55 -13.99 21.25 -5.01
C ASP A 55 -12.90 20.71 -5.95
N ARG A 56 -11.99 19.90 -5.42
CA ARG A 56 -10.81 19.43 -6.16
C ARG A 56 -10.89 17.98 -6.63
N LEU A 57 -11.43 17.09 -5.80
CA LEU A 57 -11.60 15.71 -6.18
C LEU A 57 -12.91 15.47 -6.94
N HIS A 58 -13.79 16.46 -6.99
CA HIS A 58 -15.09 16.39 -7.66
C HIS A 58 -15.95 15.20 -7.21
N PHE A 59 -15.85 14.84 -5.94
CA PHE A 59 -16.66 13.78 -5.37
C PHE A 59 -18.10 14.26 -5.18
N SER A 60 -19.05 13.40 -5.54
CA SER A 60 -20.46 13.59 -5.19
C SER A 60 -20.67 13.41 -3.68
N GLU A 61 -21.74 13.97 -3.16
CA GLU A 61 -22.12 13.81 -1.76
C GLU A 61 -22.27 12.34 -1.35
N ASP A 62 -22.91 11.53 -2.20
CA ASP A 62 -23.06 10.09 -2.01
C ASP A 62 -21.69 9.39 -1.90
N LEU A 63 -20.71 9.82 -2.69
CA LEU A 63 -19.38 9.23 -2.65
C LEU A 63 -18.63 9.64 -1.39
N ILE A 64 -18.80 10.89 -0.92
CA ILE A 64 -18.23 11.37 0.33
C ILE A 64 -18.89 10.66 1.53
N ASP A 65 -20.21 10.53 1.52
CA ASP A 65 -20.94 9.77 2.55
C ASP A 65 -20.41 8.34 2.66
N TYR A 66 -20.31 7.64 1.52
CA TYR A 66 -19.76 6.30 1.46
C TYR A 66 -18.28 6.24 1.92
N LEU A 67 -17.45 7.22 1.58
CA LEU A 67 -16.06 7.32 2.02
C LEU A 67 -15.95 7.40 3.53
N ILE A 68 -16.75 8.26 4.15
CA ILE A 68 -16.77 8.44 5.61
C ILE A 68 -17.23 7.15 6.28
N GLN A 69 -18.35 6.59 5.83
CA GLN A 69 -18.87 5.32 6.35
C GLN A 69 -17.82 4.21 6.27
N TYR A 70 -17.21 4.01 5.11
CA TYR A 70 -16.16 3.01 4.89
C TYR A 70 -14.98 3.17 5.87
N CYS A 71 -14.51 4.40 6.09
CA CYS A 71 -13.41 4.66 7.02
C CYS A 71 -13.82 4.41 8.48
N VAL A 72 -15.02 4.84 8.86
CA VAL A 72 -15.56 4.67 10.23
C VAL A 72 -15.80 3.19 10.55
N GLU A 73 -16.33 2.40 9.63
CA GLU A 73 -16.51 0.95 9.78
C GLU A 73 -15.18 0.23 10.03
N LYS A 74 -14.08 0.75 9.48
CA LYS A 74 -12.72 0.27 9.75
C LYS A 74 -12.11 0.85 11.03
N GLY A 75 -12.87 1.60 11.82
CA GLY A 75 -12.41 2.25 13.05
C GLY A 75 -11.47 3.44 12.81
N LYS A 76 -11.43 3.98 11.59
CA LYS A 76 -10.55 5.08 11.18
C LYS A 76 -11.33 6.37 11.04
N LYS A 77 -11.41 7.16 12.12
CA LYS A 77 -12.12 8.45 12.18
C LYS A 77 -11.20 9.68 12.00
N ASP A 78 -9.90 9.47 11.79
CA ASP A 78 -8.93 10.54 11.56
C ASP A 78 -9.04 11.07 10.11
N PHE A 79 -9.25 12.37 9.96
CA PHE A 79 -9.39 13.03 8.66
C PHE A 79 -8.13 12.95 7.80
N ARG A 80 -6.93 12.79 8.38
CA ARG A 80 -5.71 12.53 7.61
C ARG A 80 -5.77 11.16 6.90
N TYR A 81 -6.36 10.16 7.56
CA TYR A 81 -6.57 8.86 6.95
C TYR A 81 -7.66 8.93 5.87
N ILE A 82 -8.78 9.57 6.17
CA ILE A 82 -9.91 9.76 5.23
C ILE A 82 -9.44 10.49 3.97
N GLU A 83 -8.64 11.55 4.13
CA GLU A 83 -8.05 12.31 3.02
C GLU A 83 -7.16 11.43 2.12
N LYS A 84 -6.31 10.58 2.72
CA LYS A 84 -5.48 9.63 1.95
C LYS A 84 -6.32 8.64 1.15
N VAL A 85 -7.41 8.13 1.72
CA VAL A 85 -8.32 7.23 1.01
C VAL A 85 -9.03 7.97 -0.13
N ALA A 86 -9.50 9.19 0.11
CA ALA A 86 -10.13 10.03 -0.92
C ALA A 86 -9.19 10.30 -2.10
N VAL A 87 -7.96 10.70 -1.83
CA VAL A 87 -6.94 10.92 -2.88
C VAL A 87 -6.67 9.64 -3.65
N SER A 88 -6.50 8.51 -2.97
CA SER A 88 -6.30 7.20 -3.64
C SER A 88 -7.48 6.85 -4.55
N TRP A 89 -8.72 7.11 -4.14
CA TRP A 89 -9.90 6.88 -4.98
C TRP A 89 -9.94 7.81 -6.19
N ALA A 90 -9.55 9.08 -6.01
CA ALA A 90 -9.47 10.04 -7.10
C ALA A 90 -8.40 9.64 -8.13
N GLU A 91 -7.22 9.21 -7.68
CA GLU A 91 -6.13 8.69 -8.52
C GLU A 91 -6.56 7.42 -9.29
N GLU A 92 -7.41 6.59 -8.71
CA GLU A 92 -7.99 5.40 -9.36
C GLU A 92 -9.19 5.70 -10.27
N GLY A 93 -9.59 6.98 -10.38
CA GLY A 93 -10.75 7.40 -11.19
C GLY A 93 -12.09 6.92 -10.64
N ILE A 94 -12.20 6.72 -9.32
CA ILE A 94 -13.45 6.31 -8.65
C ILE A 94 -14.33 7.54 -8.50
N THR A 95 -15.52 7.50 -9.12
CA THR A 95 -16.49 8.60 -9.15
C THR A 95 -17.86 8.23 -8.56
N SER A 96 -18.02 7.00 -8.09
CA SER A 96 -19.30 6.54 -7.52
C SER A 96 -19.10 5.59 -6.34
N PRO A 97 -20.06 5.52 -5.40
CA PRO A 97 -20.03 4.57 -4.27
C PRO A 97 -19.90 3.11 -4.71
N LYS A 98 -20.52 2.75 -5.84
CA LYS A 98 -20.46 1.39 -6.38
C LYS A 98 -19.04 1.01 -6.85
N GLN A 99 -18.32 1.94 -7.48
CA GLN A 99 -16.93 1.74 -7.86
C GLN A 99 -16.04 1.66 -6.61
N ALA A 100 -16.25 2.54 -5.63
CA ALA A 100 -15.55 2.53 -4.36
C ALA A 100 -15.73 1.21 -3.60
N ALA A 101 -16.96 0.68 -3.52
CA ALA A 101 -17.25 -0.61 -2.90
C ALA A 101 -16.53 -1.77 -3.60
N ARG A 102 -16.43 -1.73 -4.93
CA ARG A 102 -15.69 -2.75 -5.71
C ARG A 102 -14.19 -2.68 -5.43
N ALA A 103 -13.62 -1.47 -5.42
CA ALA A 103 -12.20 -1.25 -5.12
C ALA A 103 -11.86 -1.69 -3.69
N ALA A 104 -12.68 -1.33 -2.71
CA ALA A 104 -12.53 -1.74 -1.32
C ALA A 104 -12.51 -3.27 -1.16
N ARG A 105 -13.46 -3.98 -1.78
CA ARG A 105 -13.51 -5.46 -1.74
C ARG A 105 -12.28 -6.10 -2.39
N LYS A 106 -11.81 -5.55 -3.50
CA LYS A 106 -10.60 -6.03 -4.18
C LYS A 106 -9.36 -5.85 -3.29
N TYR A 107 -9.25 -4.70 -2.65
CA TYR A 107 -8.14 -4.42 -1.73
C TYR A 107 -8.18 -5.35 -0.51
N ASP A 108 -9.32 -5.50 0.14
CA ASP A 108 -9.48 -6.37 1.31
C ASP A 108 -9.14 -7.83 0.97
N LYS A 109 -9.53 -8.31 -0.21
CA LYS A 109 -9.18 -9.65 -0.69
C LYS A 109 -7.67 -9.78 -0.90
N THR A 110 -7.03 -8.82 -1.55
CA THR A 110 -5.58 -8.83 -1.79
C THR A 110 -4.80 -8.85 -0.48
N VAL A 111 -5.20 -8.01 0.49
CA VAL A 111 -4.60 -8.00 1.83
C VAL A 111 -4.76 -9.35 2.50
N TYR A 112 -5.96 -9.93 2.47
CA TYR A 112 -6.23 -11.24 3.06
C TYR A 112 -5.37 -12.34 2.43
N ASP A 113 -5.27 -12.39 1.10
CA ASP A 113 -4.48 -13.39 0.39
C ASP A 113 -2.98 -13.28 0.72
N ILE A 114 -2.44 -12.06 0.81
CA ILE A 114 -1.05 -11.80 1.20
C ILE A 114 -0.80 -12.23 2.65
N MET A 115 -1.68 -11.82 3.59
CA MET A 115 -1.58 -12.23 4.99
C MET A 115 -1.55 -13.75 5.13
N LYS A 116 -2.46 -14.43 4.43
CA LYS A 116 -2.56 -15.89 4.42
C LYS A 116 -1.29 -16.52 3.83
N ALA A 117 -0.77 -16.00 2.72
CA ALA A 117 0.46 -16.48 2.09
C ALA A 117 1.67 -16.34 3.02
N LEU A 118 1.72 -15.30 3.85
CA LEU A 118 2.75 -15.13 4.90
C LEU A 118 2.45 -15.91 6.18
N GLY A 119 1.44 -16.80 6.17
CA GLY A 119 1.08 -17.65 7.31
C GLY A 119 0.42 -16.91 8.47
N LYS A 120 -0.22 -15.78 8.22
CA LYS A 120 -0.97 -15.01 9.22
C LYS A 120 -2.48 -15.14 9.01
N SER A 121 -3.20 -15.38 10.09
CA SER A 121 -4.67 -15.51 10.08
C SER A 121 -5.39 -14.32 10.74
N SER A 122 -4.65 -13.39 11.36
CA SER A 122 -5.20 -12.19 12.00
C SER A 122 -5.38 -11.04 11.01
N ASN A 123 -6.19 -10.04 11.40
CA ASN A 123 -6.24 -8.78 10.67
C ASN A 123 -4.85 -8.11 10.66
N PRO A 124 -4.47 -7.43 9.56
CA PRO A 124 -3.18 -6.79 9.47
C PRO A 124 -3.04 -5.67 10.49
N THR A 125 -1.89 -5.57 11.11
CA THR A 125 -1.48 -4.37 11.84
C THR A 125 -1.27 -3.19 10.86
N LYS A 126 -1.14 -1.98 11.40
CA LYS A 126 -0.85 -0.80 10.57
C LYS A 126 0.43 -0.98 9.74
N ALA A 127 1.51 -1.46 10.38
CA ALA A 127 2.78 -1.69 9.68
C ALA A 127 2.66 -2.74 8.56
N GLU A 128 1.94 -3.83 8.80
CA GLU A 128 1.69 -4.86 7.78
C GLU A 128 0.85 -4.33 6.61
N ALA A 129 -0.17 -3.51 6.90
CA ALA A 129 -0.96 -2.86 5.86
C ALA A 129 -0.12 -1.86 5.04
N ASP A 130 0.80 -1.12 5.68
CA ASP A 130 1.71 -0.20 5.00
C ASP A 130 2.65 -0.93 4.01
N TYR A 131 3.14 -2.14 4.36
CA TYR A 131 3.88 -2.99 3.41
C TYR A 131 3.03 -3.39 2.20
N VAL A 132 1.79 -3.84 2.41
CA VAL A 132 0.91 -4.22 1.30
C VAL A 132 0.62 -3.03 0.39
N ILE A 133 0.40 -1.84 0.96
CA ILE A 133 0.21 -0.60 0.18
C ILE A 133 1.47 -0.28 -0.63
N LYS A 134 2.65 -0.36 -0.03
CA LYS A 134 3.93 -0.14 -0.71
C LYS A 134 4.07 -1.08 -1.92
N TRP A 135 3.83 -2.37 -1.75
CA TRP A 135 3.99 -3.37 -2.80
C TRP A 135 2.99 -3.22 -3.95
N THR A 136 1.74 -2.90 -3.61
CA THR A 136 0.66 -2.77 -4.60
C THR A 136 0.61 -1.41 -5.27
N LYS A 137 0.95 -0.31 -4.57
CA LYS A 137 0.83 1.06 -5.07
C LYS A 137 2.17 1.66 -5.47
N ALA A 138 3.18 1.67 -4.57
CA ALA A 138 4.47 2.29 -4.86
C ALA A 138 5.28 1.46 -5.86
N PHE A 139 5.30 0.13 -5.73
CA PHE A 139 5.99 -0.76 -6.67
C PHE A 139 5.11 -1.20 -7.83
N SER A 140 3.81 -0.99 -7.76
CA SER A 140 2.83 -1.39 -8.77
C SER A 140 2.86 -2.88 -9.12
N PHE A 141 3.29 -3.74 -8.19
CA PHE A 141 3.31 -5.16 -8.41
C PHE A 141 1.91 -5.77 -8.45
N THR A 142 1.73 -6.71 -9.36
CA THR A 142 0.54 -7.55 -9.41
C THR A 142 0.51 -8.54 -8.26
N GLN A 143 -0.67 -9.00 -7.89
CA GLN A 143 -0.84 -9.91 -6.74
C GLN A 143 -0.04 -11.20 -6.89
N ASP A 144 0.10 -11.73 -8.09
CA ASP A 144 0.83 -12.97 -8.36
C ASP A 144 2.35 -12.84 -8.14
N ILE A 145 2.94 -11.67 -8.41
CA ILE A 145 4.34 -11.35 -8.08
C ILE A 145 4.52 -11.26 -6.57
N ILE A 146 3.62 -10.56 -5.88
CA ILE A 146 3.68 -10.43 -4.42
C ILE A 146 3.55 -11.80 -3.74
N LEU A 147 2.62 -12.63 -4.19
CA LEU A 147 2.45 -13.97 -3.64
C LEU A 147 3.68 -14.86 -3.86
N GLU A 148 4.33 -14.77 -5.01
CA GLU A 148 5.60 -15.45 -5.27
C GLU A 148 6.70 -15.06 -4.25
N ALA A 149 6.81 -13.75 -3.93
CA ALA A 149 7.74 -13.29 -2.89
C ALA A 149 7.34 -13.82 -1.49
N CYS A 150 6.05 -13.89 -1.19
CA CYS A 150 5.54 -14.45 0.06
C CYS A 150 5.86 -15.94 0.19
N GLU A 151 5.67 -16.73 -0.87
CA GLU A 151 6.01 -18.16 -0.89
C GLU A 151 7.49 -18.38 -0.65
N ARG A 152 8.36 -17.63 -1.32
CA ARG A 152 9.81 -17.69 -1.10
C ARG A 152 10.19 -17.31 0.33
N THR A 153 9.50 -16.30 0.89
CA THR A 153 9.71 -15.87 2.26
C THR A 153 9.41 -16.96 3.27
N VAL A 154 8.25 -17.62 3.14
CA VAL A 154 7.83 -18.69 4.07
C VAL A 154 8.76 -19.90 4.01
N MET A 155 9.31 -20.20 2.83
CA MET A 155 10.33 -21.25 2.67
C MET A 155 11.67 -20.89 3.30
N ALA A 156 11.96 -19.60 3.43
CA ALA A 156 13.24 -19.10 3.86
C ALA A 156 13.30 -18.79 5.36
N THR A 157 12.22 -18.25 5.93
CA THR A 157 12.21 -17.78 7.33
C THR A 157 10.84 -17.91 7.99
N ASP A 158 10.87 -18.16 9.31
CA ASP A 158 9.68 -18.10 10.17
C ASP A 158 9.52 -16.76 10.89
N LYS A 159 10.57 -15.93 10.91
CA LYS A 159 10.60 -14.63 11.60
C LYS A 159 10.69 -13.50 10.58
N HIS A 160 10.17 -12.32 10.96
CA HIS A 160 10.29 -11.09 10.17
C HIS A 160 9.86 -11.26 8.70
N ARG A 161 8.74 -11.97 8.49
CA ARG A 161 8.30 -12.35 7.14
C ARG A 161 7.95 -11.16 6.25
N PHE A 162 7.42 -10.07 6.80
CA PHE A 162 7.09 -8.87 6.03
C PHE A 162 8.35 -8.14 5.56
N GLU A 163 9.32 -7.98 6.44
CA GLU A 163 10.62 -7.37 6.15
C GLU A 163 11.37 -8.19 5.10
N TYR A 164 11.32 -9.52 5.23
CA TYR A 164 11.98 -10.41 4.28
C TYR A 164 11.32 -10.37 2.89
N ALA A 165 10.00 -10.43 2.82
CA ALA A 165 9.25 -10.26 1.57
C ALA A 165 9.50 -8.89 0.95
N ASP A 166 9.59 -7.84 1.77
CA ASP A 166 9.91 -6.48 1.33
C ASP A 166 11.30 -6.41 0.69
N SER A 167 12.29 -7.08 1.26
CA SER A 167 13.64 -7.16 0.68
C SER A 167 13.63 -7.82 -0.70
N ILE A 168 12.88 -8.92 -0.87
CA ILE A 168 12.70 -9.59 -2.17
C ILE A 168 12.07 -8.62 -3.17
N LEU A 169 10.95 -8.01 -2.80
CA LEU A 169 10.19 -7.11 -3.67
C LEU A 169 10.97 -5.83 -4.00
N ASN A 170 11.74 -5.27 -3.05
CA ASN A 170 12.66 -4.16 -3.33
C ASN A 170 13.72 -4.54 -4.37
N ASN A 171 14.29 -5.74 -4.26
CA ASN A 171 15.26 -6.24 -5.23
C ASN A 171 14.61 -6.40 -6.62
N TRP A 172 13.43 -6.99 -6.68
CA TRP A 172 12.70 -7.14 -7.95
C TRP A 172 12.29 -5.81 -8.55
N HIS A 173 11.90 -4.83 -7.73
CA HIS A 173 11.59 -3.48 -8.19
C HIS A 173 12.81 -2.78 -8.80
N LYS A 174 13.98 -2.89 -8.14
CA LYS A 174 15.25 -2.36 -8.67
C LYS A 174 15.69 -3.01 -9.99
N ASN A 175 15.30 -4.27 -10.23
CA ASN A 175 15.60 -5.01 -11.45
C ASN A 175 14.45 -4.98 -12.47
N GLU A 176 13.50 -4.05 -12.32
CA GLU A 176 12.39 -3.81 -13.25
C GLU A 176 11.56 -5.06 -13.57
N VAL A 177 11.32 -5.89 -12.57
CA VAL A 177 10.45 -7.07 -12.70
C VAL A 177 9.00 -6.61 -12.88
N HIS A 178 8.39 -7.01 -13.98
CA HIS A 178 6.97 -6.74 -14.27
C HIS A 178 6.12 -8.00 -14.38
N HIS A 179 6.77 -9.15 -14.67
CA HIS A 179 6.10 -10.42 -14.87
C HIS A 179 6.87 -11.57 -14.18
N LYS A 180 6.19 -12.68 -13.89
CA LYS A 180 6.85 -13.88 -13.32
C LYS A 180 8.00 -14.40 -14.19
N ALA A 181 7.94 -14.23 -15.49
CA ALA A 181 9.03 -14.59 -16.40
C ALA A 181 10.33 -13.84 -16.15
N ASP A 182 10.24 -12.60 -15.64
CA ASP A 182 11.43 -11.78 -15.34
C ASP A 182 12.12 -12.27 -14.07
N ILE A 183 11.34 -12.81 -13.10
CA ILE A 183 11.86 -13.46 -11.89
C ILE A 183 12.73 -14.65 -12.28
N LEU A 184 12.24 -15.49 -13.20
CA LEU A 184 13.00 -16.66 -13.67
C LEU A 184 14.33 -16.25 -14.33
N LYS A 185 14.32 -15.18 -15.14
CA LYS A 185 15.56 -14.65 -15.76
C LYS A 185 16.56 -14.16 -14.71
N LEU A 186 16.07 -13.49 -13.66
CA LEU A 186 16.93 -13.03 -12.56
C LEU A 186 17.52 -14.23 -11.79
N ASP A 187 16.71 -15.25 -11.51
CA ASP A 187 17.17 -16.46 -10.84
C ASP A 187 18.23 -17.22 -11.68
N ASP A 188 18.03 -17.31 -12.99
CA ASP A 188 18.98 -17.90 -13.93
C ASP A 188 20.30 -17.11 -14.01
N ALA A 189 20.20 -15.78 -14.12
CA ALA A 189 21.38 -14.90 -14.15
C ALA A 189 22.18 -14.99 -12.85
N TYR A 190 21.51 -15.06 -11.71
CA TYR A 190 22.16 -15.23 -10.42
C TYR A 190 22.81 -16.60 -10.30
N SER A 191 22.15 -17.66 -10.74
CA SER A 191 22.70 -19.03 -10.75
C SER A 191 23.95 -19.14 -11.62
N GLN A 192 23.95 -18.50 -12.79
CA GLN A 192 25.11 -18.46 -13.69
C GLN A 192 26.28 -17.68 -13.09
N SER A 193 26.01 -16.55 -12.43
CA SER A 193 27.05 -15.73 -11.78
C SER A 193 27.76 -16.50 -10.64
N ARG A 194 27.00 -17.30 -9.89
CA ARG A 194 27.57 -18.18 -8.83
C ARG A 194 28.42 -19.30 -9.42
N GLN A 195 28.03 -19.92 -10.54
CA GLN A 195 28.79 -20.96 -11.19
C GLN A 195 30.12 -20.44 -11.75
N THR A 196 30.16 -19.21 -12.27
CA THR A 196 31.38 -18.57 -12.75
C THR A 196 32.32 -18.21 -11.60
N SER A 197 31.78 -17.74 -10.47
CA SER A 197 32.57 -17.45 -9.24
C SER A 197 33.12 -18.73 -8.58
N ALA A 198 32.35 -19.81 -8.59
CA ALA A 198 32.78 -21.11 -8.03
C ALA A 198 33.88 -21.79 -8.85
N LYS A 199 34.02 -21.49 -10.13
CA LYS A 199 35.13 -21.97 -10.98
C LYS A 199 36.46 -21.31 -10.62
N SER A 200 36.44 -20.17 -9.92
CA SER A 200 37.63 -19.42 -9.47
C SER A 200 38.21 -19.91 -8.14
N VAL A 201 37.47 -20.67 -7.33
CA VAL A 201 37.91 -21.18 -6.04
C VAL A 201 37.84 -22.70 -6.02
N ARG A 202 38.86 -23.34 -6.56
CA ARG A 202 39.15 -24.74 -6.25
C ARG A 202 39.82 -24.78 -4.89
N ASN A 203 39.09 -25.22 -3.87
CA ASN A 203 39.42 -26.17 -2.81
C ASN A 203 38.57 -25.93 -1.56
N THR A 204 37.76 -26.90 -1.23
CA THR A 204 37.70 -27.62 0.03
C THR A 204 36.25 -28.05 0.39
N THR A 205 36.17 -29.27 0.78
CA THR A 205 35.13 -30.10 1.39
C THR A 205 34.19 -29.37 2.38
N ALA A 206 33.18 -28.66 1.86
CA ALA A 206 32.04 -28.18 2.67
C ALA A 206 30.76 -28.00 1.82
N SER A 207 30.58 -28.83 0.79
CA SER A 207 29.64 -28.54 -0.29
C SER A 207 28.28 -29.21 -0.21
N PHE A 208 27.94 -30.00 0.83
CA PHE A 208 26.64 -30.65 0.87
C PHE A 208 25.56 -29.87 1.64
N ASN A 209 25.93 -29.05 2.62
CA ASN A 209 24.98 -28.23 3.39
C ASN A 209 24.69 -26.84 2.77
N GLN A 210 25.38 -26.48 1.68
CA GLN A 210 25.24 -25.17 1.03
C GLN A 210 24.23 -25.18 -0.13
N MET A 211 23.80 -26.35 -0.55
CA MET A 211 22.88 -26.54 -1.69
C MET A 211 21.41 -26.29 -1.33
N MET A 212 21.08 -26.15 -0.03
CA MET A 212 19.74 -25.84 0.49
C MET A 212 19.62 -24.39 1.00
N ARG A 213 20.67 -23.58 0.95
CA ARG A 213 20.58 -22.16 1.29
C ARG A 213 20.12 -21.37 0.09
N SER A 214 18.99 -20.72 0.28
CA SER A 214 18.29 -19.87 -0.68
C SER A 214 19.23 -18.90 -1.42
N THR A 215 18.75 -18.46 -2.57
CA THR A 215 19.33 -17.51 -3.51
C THR A 215 19.68 -16.13 -2.92
N TYR A 216 19.46 -15.91 -1.63
CA TYR A 216 19.68 -14.66 -0.91
C TYR A 216 20.72 -14.87 0.20
N ASP A 217 21.62 -13.89 0.34
CA ASP A 217 22.59 -13.85 1.44
C ASP A 217 21.88 -13.44 2.74
N PHE A 218 21.47 -14.46 3.50
CA PHE A 218 20.73 -14.28 4.76
C PHE A 218 21.54 -13.54 5.82
N ASP A 219 22.86 -13.71 5.85
CA ASP A 219 23.71 -13.08 6.82
C ASP A 219 23.84 -11.55 6.57
N ALA A 220 23.77 -11.15 5.30
CA ALA A 220 23.73 -9.74 4.92
C ALA A 220 22.37 -9.10 5.24
N LEU A 221 21.27 -9.81 4.99
CA LEU A 221 19.92 -9.36 5.31
C LEU A 221 19.68 -9.26 6.82
N GLU A 222 20.16 -10.24 7.60
CA GLU A 222 20.02 -10.23 9.05
C GLU A 222 20.81 -9.06 9.69
N LYS A 223 22.00 -8.73 9.17
CA LYS A 223 22.77 -7.57 9.61
C LYS A 223 22.09 -6.24 9.27
N GLU A 224 21.45 -6.13 8.12
CA GLU A 224 20.75 -4.90 7.70
C GLU A 224 19.48 -4.67 8.54
N ILE A 225 18.77 -5.74 8.94
CA ILE A 225 17.58 -5.69 9.78
C ILE A 225 17.93 -5.35 11.26
N ILE A 226 19.06 -5.85 11.77
CA ILE A 226 19.47 -5.64 13.17
C ILE A 226 20.18 -4.29 13.37
N SER A 227 20.70 -3.65 12.32
CA SER A 227 21.42 -2.38 12.40
C SER A 227 20.54 -1.12 12.26
N ASN A 228 19.22 -1.29 12.09
CA ASN A 228 18.20 -0.24 12.11
C ASN A 228 17.30 -0.40 13.33
#